data_dbd23544cbd0c5235133339e9ce5cd99
#
_entry.id   dbd23544cbd0c5235133339e9ce5cd99
#
_cell.length_a   1.000
_cell.length_b   1.000
_cell.length_c   1.000
_cell.angle_alpha   90.00
_cell.angle_beta   90.00
_cell.angle_gamma   90.00
#
_symmetry.space_group_name_H-M   'P 1'
#
loop_
_entity.id
_entity.type
_entity.pdbx_description
1 polymer ?
#
loop_
_entity_poly.entity_id
_entity_poly.type
_entity_poly.pdbx_seq_one_letter_code
_entity_poly.pdbx_strand_id
1 'polypeptide(L)'
;MFSAFVIVYLFLGGFGSGLLLIAAFASLVFHCALDCNEIEVAAFDEWRNRCFLWGFVIVLCGALCLLLDLGKPERFVMLFVRPSSVSVLAYGTMFLTALIACSGFLVFANFFAGRVRVPIVARRVGEIACVLLSIAVMTYTGVYLMSTQAVAFWTSPLIVALFVASALSMGFSGCAFAGSLLRDAWMLEGANAALRWGHIVVLAIEACLLASFLVGAMNRGGRAADSCMLLFSGDLEAWFLGGVVMCGLLIPLIREIAPASLRQADTLPVSDVLCVFGGLALRLCLVSAGLH
;
A
#
# COMPACT_ATOMS: atom_id res chain seq x y z
N MET A 1 11.92 -19.36 -9.82
CA MET A 1 10.55 -19.01 -10.26
C MET A 1 9.89 -18.31 -9.07
N PHE A 2 9.44 -17.06 -9.22
CA PHE A 2 8.66 -16.42 -8.16
C PHE A 2 7.31 -17.14 -8.06
N SER A 3 6.95 -17.60 -6.86
CA SER A 3 5.65 -18.23 -6.65
C SER A 3 4.53 -17.20 -6.65
N ALA A 4 3.30 -17.63 -6.90
CA ALA A 4 2.13 -16.75 -6.78
C ALA A 4 2.03 -16.12 -5.37
N PHE A 5 2.52 -16.82 -4.34
CA PHE A 5 2.55 -16.32 -2.96
C PHE A 5 3.41 -15.06 -2.80
N VAL A 6 4.53 -14.95 -3.54
CA VAL A 6 5.38 -13.75 -3.50
C VAL A 6 4.64 -12.54 -4.09
N ILE A 7 3.93 -12.70 -5.22
CA ILE A 7 3.15 -11.62 -5.83
C ILE A 7 2.07 -11.13 -4.86
N VAL A 8 1.32 -12.06 -4.27
CA VAL A 8 0.28 -11.76 -3.28
C VAL A 8 0.86 -11.09 -2.05
N TYR A 9 2.01 -11.57 -1.55
CA TYR A 9 2.71 -10.94 -0.45
C TYR A 9 3.15 -9.50 -0.76
N LEU A 10 3.77 -9.26 -1.92
CA LEU A 10 4.17 -7.91 -2.35
C LEU A 10 2.97 -6.96 -2.47
N PHE A 11 1.81 -7.50 -2.88
CA PHE A 11 0.57 -6.75 -2.95
C PHE A 11 0.02 -6.44 -1.55
N LEU A 12 -0.20 -7.46 -0.71
CA LEU A 12 -0.78 -7.28 0.62
C LEU A 12 0.13 -6.46 1.55
N GLY A 13 1.45 -6.69 1.48
CA GLY A 13 2.44 -5.92 2.22
C GLY A 13 2.44 -4.45 1.82
N GLY A 14 2.38 -4.15 0.51
CA GLY A 14 2.26 -2.79 -0.01
C GLY A 14 0.93 -2.13 0.36
N PHE A 15 -0.20 -2.78 0.09
CA PHE A 15 -1.53 -2.25 0.38
C PHE A 15 -1.74 -1.98 1.87
N GLY A 16 -1.46 -2.98 2.71
CA GLY A 16 -1.67 -2.85 4.16
C GLY A 16 -0.74 -1.80 4.79
N SER A 17 0.53 -1.72 4.36
CA SER A 17 1.44 -0.68 4.84
C SER A 17 1.05 0.71 4.37
N GLY A 18 0.57 0.87 3.11
CA GLY A 18 0.03 2.13 2.61
C GLY A 18 -1.16 2.62 3.42
N LEU A 19 -2.11 1.73 3.69
CA LEU A 19 -3.30 2.02 4.49
C LEU A 19 -2.95 2.41 5.93
N LEU A 20 -2.04 1.66 6.57
CA LEU A 20 -1.56 1.96 7.93
C LEU A 20 -0.82 3.29 8.00
N LEU A 21 -0.01 3.63 6.99
CA LEU A 21 0.71 4.89 6.93
C LEU A 21 -0.27 6.07 6.90
N ILE A 22 -1.25 6.03 6.00
CA ILE A 22 -2.19 7.13 5.83
C ILE A 22 -3.06 7.28 7.07
N ALA A 23 -3.54 6.18 7.66
CA ALA A 23 -4.32 6.21 8.88
C ALA A 23 -3.54 6.78 10.07
N ALA A 24 -2.27 6.37 10.24
CA ALA A 24 -1.40 6.88 11.31
C ALA A 24 -1.04 8.35 11.10
N PHE A 25 -0.70 8.74 9.88
CA PHE A 25 -0.40 10.13 9.55
C PHE A 25 -1.62 11.04 9.75
N ALA A 26 -2.79 10.63 9.26
CA ALA A 26 -4.04 11.36 9.47
C ALA A 26 -4.37 11.50 10.97
N SER A 27 -4.14 10.44 11.78
CA SER A 27 -4.32 10.49 13.24
C SER A 27 -3.39 11.50 13.90
N LEU A 28 -2.12 11.57 13.47
CA LEU A 28 -1.17 12.55 14.01
C LEU A 28 -1.56 13.99 13.66
N VAL A 29 -2.02 14.23 12.42
CA VAL A 29 -2.42 15.56 11.94
C VAL A 29 -3.74 16.01 12.58
N PHE A 30 -4.75 15.14 12.61
CA PHE A 30 -6.07 15.47 13.14
C PHE A 30 -6.04 15.91 14.61
N HIS A 31 -5.22 15.27 15.43
CA HIS A 31 -5.11 15.66 16.84
C HIS A 31 -4.30 16.95 17.06
N CYS A 32 -3.63 17.48 16.06
CA CYS A 32 -3.01 18.80 16.13
C CYS A 32 -4.00 19.92 15.77
N ALA A 33 -5.15 19.59 15.18
CA ALA A 33 -6.23 20.53 14.90
C ALA A 33 -7.05 20.78 16.18
N LEU A 34 -7.02 22.03 16.69
CA LEU A 34 -7.52 22.40 18.03
C LEU A 34 -9.03 22.64 18.11
N ASP A 35 -9.78 22.66 17.00
CA ASP A 35 -11.20 23.05 16.94
C ASP A 35 -12.11 21.97 16.34
N CYS A 36 -12.11 20.75 16.91
CA CYS A 36 -13.02 19.71 16.45
C CYS A 36 -14.18 19.49 17.43
N ASN A 37 -15.41 19.36 16.91
CA ASN A 37 -16.59 19.00 17.68
C ASN A 37 -16.47 17.55 18.19
N GLU A 38 -17.06 17.24 19.34
CA GLU A 38 -17.04 15.89 19.92
C GLU A 38 -17.54 14.79 18.95
N ILE A 39 -18.51 15.14 18.11
CA ILE A 39 -19.10 14.20 17.12
C ILE A 39 -18.12 13.93 15.97
N GLU A 40 -17.39 14.95 15.50
CA GLU A 40 -16.35 14.80 14.49
C GLU A 40 -15.20 13.92 15.00
N VAL A 41 -14.81 14.09 16.26
CA VAL A 41 -13.79 13.27 16.92
C VAL A 41 -14.24 11.80 16.99
N ALA A 42 -15.50 11.55 17.35
CA ALA A 42 -16.03 10.18 17.41
C ALA A 42 -16.08 9.52 16.03
N ALA A 43 -16.51 10.24 14.99
CA ALA A 43 -16.53 9.74 13.61
C ALA A 43 -15.12 9.45 13.08
N PHE A 44 -14.16 10.34 13.37
CA PHE A 44 -12.77 10.15 13.01
C PHE A 44 -12.14 8.96 13.74
N ASP A 45 -12.43 8.79 15.02
CA ASP A 45 -11.92 7.64 15.80
C ASP A 45 -12.47 6.32 15.26
N GLU A 46 -13.73 6.27 14.85
CA GLU A 46 -14.31 5.07 14.23
C GLU A 46 -13.63 4.76 12.88
N TRP A 47 -13.45 5.76 12.01
CA TRP A 47 -12.73 5.64 10.75
C TRP A 47 -11.30 5.13 10.97
N ARG A 48 -10.57 5.78 11.86
CA ARG A 48 -9.19 5.42 12.20
C ARG A 48 -9.09 3.97 12.69
N ASN A 49 -9.99 3.57 13.60
CA ASN A 49 -9.99 2.21 14.15
C ASN A 49 -10.24 1.16 13.09
N ARG A 50 -11.13 1.42 12.13
CA ARG A 50 -11.36 0.54 10.97
C ARG A 50 -10.12 0.43 10.10
N CYS A 51 -9.49 1.56 9.78
CA CYS A 51 -8.27 1.59 8.97
C CYS A 51 -7.12 0.80 9.64
N PHE A 52 -6.90 0.98 10.94
CA PHE A 52 -5.88 0.21 11.66
C PHE A 52 -6.19 -1.29 11.70
N LEU A 53 -7.44 -1.66 11.94
CA LEU A 53 -7.85 -3.07 11.95
C LEU A 53 -7.63 -3.73 10.59
N TRP A 54 -8.10 -3.08 9.52
CA TRP A 54 -7.95 -3.62 8.17
C TRP A 54 -6.48 -3.66 7.74
N GLY A 55 -5.73 -2.59 7.98
CA GLY A 55 -4.30 -2.57 7.69
C GLY A 55 -3.54 -3.67 8.42
N PHE A 56 -3.81 -3.88 9.71
CA PHE A 56 -3.23 -4.97 10.48
C PHE A 56 -3.56 -6.35 9.89
N VAL A 57 -4.85 -6.62 9.58
CA VAL A 57 -5.27 -7.91 9.00
C VAL A 57 -4.62 -8.14 7.64
N ILE A 58 -4.57 -7.11 6.77
CA ILE A 58 -3.98 -7.21 5.44
C ILE A 58 -2.48 -7.51 5.52
N VAL A 59 -1.74 -6.79 6.37
CA VAL A 59 -0.29 -7.01 6.56
C VAL A 59 -0.04 -8.40 7.17
N LEU A 60 -0.87 -8.83 8.11
CA LEU A 60 -0.79 -10.16 8.70
C LEU A 60 -1.02 -11.26 7.64
N CYS A 61 -2.03 -11.12 6.79
CA CYS A 61 -2.26 -12.03 5.67
C CYS A 61 -1.07 -12.04 4.69
N GLY A 62 -0.46 -10.88 4.42
CA GLY A 62 0.76 -10.78 3.62
C GLY A 62 1.92 -11.55 4.24
N ALA A 63 2.13 -11.41 5.55
CA ALA A 63 3.16 -12.17 6.27
C ALA A 63 2.90 -13.69 6.25
N LEU A 64 1.65 -14.11 6.34
CA LEU A 64 1.28 -15.53 6.19
C LEU A 64 1.59 -16.06 4.80
N CYS A 65 1.32 -15.28 3.74
CA CYS A 65 1.70 -15.67 2.37
C CYS A 65 3.21 -15.83 2.23
N LEU A 66 4.00 -14.92 2.82
CA LEU A 66 5.46 -15.03 2.82
C LEU A 66 5.95 -16.29 3.58
N LEU A 67 5.31 -16.60 4.70
CA LEU A 67 5.64 -17.76 5.51
C LEU A 67 5.32 -19.07 4.77
N LEU A 68 4.22 -19.11 4.02
CA LEU A 68 3.84 -20.23 3.17
C LEU A 68 4.83 -20.41 1.99
N ASP A 69 5.34 -19.32 1.43
CA ASP A 69 6.34 -19.36 0.37
C ASP A 69 7.68 -19.95 0.83
N LEU A 70 8.10 -19.65 2.08
CA LEU A 70 9.33 -20.22 2.64
C LEU A 70 9.25 -21.74 2.86
N GLY A 71 8.05 -22.31 2.91
CA GLY A 71 7.79 -23.76 3.02
C GLY A 71 8.20 -24.40 4.36
N LYS A 72 8.99 -23.73 5.18
CA LYS A 72 9.42 -24.18 6.52
C LYS A 72 9.43 -23.01 7.49
N PRO A 73 8.54 -23.02 8.52
CA PRO A 73 8.48 -21.94 9.53
C PRO A 73 9.80 -21.78 10.30
N GLU A 74 10.60 -22.83 10.42
CA GLU A 74 11.92 -22.79 11.03
C GLU A 74 12.89 -21.84 10.32
N ARG A 75 12.80 -21.72 8.98
CA ARG A 75 13.60 -20.79 8.19
C ARG A 75 13.23 -19.33 8.48
N PHE A 76 11.95 -19.06 8.74
CA PHE A 76 11.51 -17.74 9.15
C PHE A 76 12.12 -17.33 10.48
N VAL A 77 12.15 -18.23 11.48
CA VAL A 77 12.79 -17.98 12.77
C VAL A 77 14.31 -17.82 12.60
N MET A 78 14.95 -18.59 11.73
CA MET A 78 16.38 -18.47 11.45
C MET A 78 16.77 -17.10 10.85
N LEU A 79 15.87 -16.43 10.10
CA LEU A 79 16.10 -15.08 9.58
C LEU A 79 16.26 -14.05 10.73
N PHE A 80 15.64 -14.29 11.88
CA PHE A 80 15.78 -13.44 13.08
C PHE A 80 17.03 -13.79 13.91
N VAL A 81 17.35 -15.07 14.03
CA VAL A 81 18.44 -15.54 14.89
C VAL A 81 19.81 -15.37 14.23
N ARG A 82 19.88 -15.50 12.91
CA ARG A 82 21.11 -15.33 12.13
C ARG A 82 20.82 -14.49 10.87
N PRO A 83 20.57 -13.18 11.04
CA PRO A 83 20.41 -12.32 9.87
C PRO A 83 21.75 -12.30 9.14
N SER A 84 21.79 -12.88 7.94
CA SER A 84 22.94 -12.62 7.06
C SER A 84 22.88 -11.15 6.67
N SER A 85 23.95 -10.41 6.95
CA SER A 85 24.04 -8.97 6.69
C SER A 85 23.86 -8.55 5.22
N VAL A 86 23.67 -9.52 4.33
CA VAL A 86 23.51 -9.34 2.87
C VAL A 86 22.08 -9.69 2.41
N SER A 87 21.25 -10.28 3.26
CA SER A 87 19.91 -10.73 2.84
C SER A 87 18.86 -9.63 2.97
N VAL A 88 18.47 -9.04 1.82
CA VAL A 88 17.35 -8.07 1.72
C VAL A 88 16.08 -8.67 2.31
N LEU A 89 15.83 -9.97 2.10
CA LEU A 89 14.67 -10.69 2.63
C LEU A 89 14.63 -10.68 4.17
N ALA A 90 15.78 -10.83 4.85
CA ALA A 90 15.85 -10.82 6.30
C ALA A 90 15.45 -9.46 6.89
N TYR A 91 15.94 -8.37 6.33
CA TYR A 91 15.55 -7.02 6.77
C TYR A 91 14.06 -6.75 6.52
N GLY A 92 13.53 -7.18 5.37
CA GLY A 92 12.12 -7.02 5.07
C GLY A 92 11.21 -7.77 6.03
N THR A 93 11.55 -9.00 6.40
CA THR A 93 10.78 -9.76 7.40
C THR A 93 10.84 -9.12 8.78
N MET A 94 11.96 -8.51 9.17
CA MET A 94 12.07 -7.75 10.42
C MET A 94 11.16 -6.52 10.42
N PHE A 95 11.19 -5.70 9.35
CA PHE A 95 10.30 -4.53 9.24
C PHE A 95 8.82 -4.92 9.21
N LEU A 96 8.49 -5.98 8.48
CA LEU A 96 7.12 -6.50 8.40
C LEU A 96 6.62 -6.96 9.77
N THR A 97 7.42 -7.73 10.51
CA THR A 97 7.05 -8.22 11.84
C THR A 97 6.93 -7.07 12.85
N ALA A 98 7.84 -6.10 12.78
CA ALA A 98 7.76 -4.89 13.61
C ALA A 98 6.49 -4.08 13.29
N LEU A 99 6.11 -3.96 12.01
CA LEU A 99 4.87 -3.30 11.61
C LEU A 99 3.63 -4.03 12.12
N ILE A 100 3.60 -5.38 12.05
CA ILE A 100 2.52 -6.19 12.61
C ILE A 100 2.40 -5.98 14.11
N ALA A 101 3.51 -6.02 14.85
CA ALA A 101 3.50 -5.79 16.29
C ALA A 101 3.03 -4.37 16.65
N CYS A 102 3.52 -3.36 15.94
CA CYS A 102 3.16 -1.97 16.15
C CYS A 102 1.68 -1.69 15.82
N SER A 103 1.20 -2.15 14.66
CA SER A 103 -0.21 -1.98 14.26
C SER A 103 -1.15 -2.79 15.17
N GLY A 104 -0.75 -3.99 15.58
CA GLY A 104 -1.48 -4.80 16.57
C GLY A 104 -1.60 -4.10 17.92
N PHE A 105 -0.53 -3.45 18.38
CA PHE A 105 -0.57 -2.61 19.58
C PHE A 105 -1.56 -1.45 19.43
N LEU A 106 -1.57 -0.75 18.30
CA LEU A 106 -2.50 0.36 18.04
C LEU A 106 -3.95 -0.12 17.98
N VAL A 107 -4.21 -1.26 17.33
CA VAL A 107 -5.55 -1.90 17.31
C VAL A 107 -5.99 -2.24 18.74
N PHE A 108 -5.12 -2.88 19.52
CA PHE A 108 -5.41 -3.22 20.90
C PHE A 108 -5.69 -1.96 21.75
N ALA A 109 -4.85 -0.94 21.65
CA ALA A 109 -5.00 0.31 22.39
C ALA A 109 -6.31 1.04 22.08
N ASN A 110 -6.78 0.94 20.82
CA ASN A 110 -8.02 1.56 20.39
C ASN A 110 -9.27 0.76 20.78
N PHE A 111 -9.26 -0.56 20.58
CA PHE A 111 -10.42 -1.41 20.92
C PHE A 111 -10.66 -1.53 22.43
N PHE A 112 -9.59 -1.52 23.23
CA PHE A 112 -9.66 -1.66 24.68
C PHE A 112 -9.54 -0.31 25.42
N ALA A 113 -9.69 0.81 24.72
CA ALA A 113 -9.59 2.15 25.31
C ALA A 113 -10.50 2.37 26.54
N GLY A 114 -11.66 1.70 26.59
CA GLY A 114 -12.58 1.74 27.74
C GLY A 114 -12.14 0.90 28.95
N ARG A 115 -11.25 -0.09 28.76
CA ARG A 115 -10.80 -1.03 29.81
C ARG A 115 -9.36 -0.81 30.22
N VAL A 116 -8.49 -0.43 29.29
CA VAL A 116 -7.05 -0.23 29.51
C VAL A 116 -6.70 1.21 29.16
N ARG A 117 -6.24 1.97 30.15
CA ARG A 117 -5.77 3.36 29.92
C ARG A 117 -4.36 3.32 29.34
N VAL A 118 -4.26 3.33 28.02
CA VAL A 118 -2.97 3.51 27.35
C VAL A 118 -2.59 5.00 27.38
N PRO A 119 -1.39 5.36 27.89
CA PRO A 119 -0.92 6.74 27.88
C PRO A 119 -0.93 7.32 26.46
N ILE A 120 -1.36 8.58 26.31
CA ILE A 120 -1.41 9.25 25.01
C ILE A 120 -0.04 9.27 24.33
N VAL A 121 1.03 9.41 25.10
CA VAL A 121 2.42 9.38 24.60
C VAL A 121 2.75 8.03 23.96
N ALA A 122 2.38 6.90 24.58
CA ALA A 122 2.63 5.58 24.01
C ALA A 122 1.86 5.37 22.70
N ARG A 123 0.62 5.88 22.61
CA ARG A 123 -0.17 5.84 21.37
C ARG A 123 0.49 6.67 20.26
N ARG A 124 0.96 7.88 20.58
CA ARG A 124 1.66 8.76 19.61
C ARG A 124 2.98 8.16 19.13
N VAL A 125 3.77 7.62 20.03
CA VAL A 125 5.01 6.91 19.67
C VAL A 125 4.68 5.72 18.77
N GLY A 126 3.61 4.96 19.06
CA GLY A 126 3.15 3.88 18.20
C GLY A 126 2.72 4.36 16.81
N GLU A 127 1.99 5.47 16.70
CA GLU A 127 1.59 6.05 15.40
C GLU A 127 2.82 6.50 14.57
N ILE A 128 3.78 7.18 15.19
CA ILE A 128 5.04 7.58 14.53
C ILE A 128 5.84 6.35 14.08
N ALA A 129 5.97 5.36 14.94
CA ALA A 129 6.65 4.10 14.61
C ALA A 129 5.92 3.38 13.46
N CYS A 130 4.59 3.37 13.45
CA CYS A 130 3.78 2.79 12.38
C CYS A 130 4.04 3.48 11.04
N VAL A 131 4.13 4.82 11.00
CA VAL A 131 4.49 5.58 9.78
C VAL A 131 5.86 5.17 9.27
N LEU A 132 6.89 5.18 10.13
CA LEU A 132 8.26 4.85 9.72
C LEU A 132 8.40 3.39 9.24
N LEU A 133 7.79 2.45 9.94
CA LEU A 133 7.79 1.04 9.57
C LEU A 133 7.01 0.78 8.29
N SER A 134 5.91 1.48 8.06
CA SER A 134 5.14 1.40 6.81
C SER A 134 5.95 1.87 5.61
N ILE A 135 6.69 2.99 5.73
CA ILE A 135 7.61 3.46 4.69
C ILE A 135 8.69 2.39 4.43
N ALA A 136 9.27 1.82 5.49
CA ALA A 136 10.29 0.79 5.35
C ALA A 136 9.76 -0.46 4.62
N VAL A 137 8.54 -0.92 4.94
CA VAL A 137 7.92 -2.08 4.28
C VAL A 137 7.60 -1.78 2.82
N MET A 138 7.02 -0.61 2.49
CA MET A 138 6.74 -0.24 1.09
C MET A 138 8.03 -0.16 0.26
N THR A 139 9.08 0.47 0.80
CA THR A 139 10.38 0.60 0.13
C THR A 139 11.02 -0.76 -0.07
N TYR A 140 10.99 -1.61 0.97
CA TYR A 140 11.54 -2.94 0.92
C TYR A 140 10.94 -3.78 -0.21
N THR A 141 9.63 -3.71 -0.47
CA THR A 141 8.98 -4.49 -1.52
C THR A 141 9.57 -4.21 -2.91
N GLY A 142 9.92 -2.96 -3.20
CA GLY A 142 10.61 -2.55 -4.42
C GLY A 142 12.09 -2.94 -4.44
N VAL A 143 12.80 -2.75 -3.31
CA VAL A 143 14.21 -3.12 -3.16
C VAL A 143 14.41 -4.63 -3.32
N TYR A 144 13.46 -5.44 -2.86
CA TYR A 144 13.48 -6.89 -3.02
C TYR A 144 13.52 -7.31 -4.50
N LEU A 145 12.70 -6.70 -5.36
CA LEU A 145 12.78 -6.95 -6.80
C LEU A 145 14.09 -6.43 -7.38
N MET A 146 14.48 -5.20 -7.04
CA MET A 146 15.71 -4.59 -7.54
C MET A 146 16.96 -5.38 -7.14
N SER A 147 16.96 -6.06 -5.99
CA SER A 147 18.08 -6.88 -5.53
C SER A 147 18.31 -8.13 -6.39
N THR A 148 17.33 -8.53 -7.19
CA THR A 148 17.43 -9.66 -8.13
C THR A 148 18.12 -9.20 -9.42
N GLN A 149 19.44 -9.01 -9.34
CA GLN A 149 20.29 -8.48 -10.44
C GLN A 149 20.27 -9.32 -11.74
N ALA A 150 19.79 -10.57 -11.66
CA ALA A 150 19.66 -11.46 -12.82
C ALA A 150 18.64 -10.96 -13.86
N VAL A 151 17.72 -10.05 -13.47
CA VAL A 151 16.65 -9.56 -14.31
C VAL A 151 16.91 -8.10 -14.66
N ALA A 152 17.32 -7.85 -15.92
CA ALA A 152 17.65 -6.50 -16.40
C ALA A 152 16.47 -5.51 -16.30
N PHE A 153 15.23 -6.01 -16.35
CA PHE A 153 14.02 -5.20 -16.23
C PHE A 153 13.89 -4.52 -14.85
N TRP A 154 14.31 -5.20 -13.76
CA TRP A 154 14.15 -4.72 -12.38
C TRP A 154 15.33 -3.89 -11.85
N THR A 155 16.41 -3.72 -12.60
CA THR A 155 17.64 -3.04 -12.12
C THR A 155 17.48 -1.52 -11.91
N SER A 156 16.35 -0.94 -12.34
CA SER A 156 16.12 0.51 -12.19
C SER A 156 15.62 0.87 -10.79
N PRO A 157 16.19 1.90 -10.14
CA PRO A 157 15.68 2.39 -8.85
C PRO A 157 14.25 2.96 -8.94
N LEU A 158 13.79 3.28 -10.15
CA LEU A 158 12.41 3.74 -10.39
C LEU A 158 11.37 2.68 -9.99
N ILE A 159 11.73 1.38 -9.99
CA ILE A 159 10.81 0.32 -9.55
C ILE A 159 10.48 0.47 -8.06
N VAL A 160 11.45 0.89 -7.23
CA VAL A 160 11.25 1.12 -5.80
C VAL A 160 10.28 2.28 -5.59
N ALA A 161 10.50 3.40 -6.28
CA ALA A 161 9.63 4.57 -6.20
C ALA A 161 8.21 4.24 -6.70
N LEU A 162 8.09 3.47 -7.78
CA LEU A 162 6.81 3.02 -8.34
C LEU A 162 6.04 2.13 -7.36
N PHE A 163 6.72 1.21 -6.67
CA PHE A 163 6.10 0.35 -5.66
C PHE A 163 5.60 1.15 -4.45
N VAL A 164 6.36 2.16 -4.02
CA VAL A 164 5.94 3.07 -2.93
C VAL A 164 4.74 3.90 -3.36
N ALA A 165 4.77 4.51 -4.55
CA ALA A 165 3.65 5.31 -5.05
C ALA A 165 2.38 4.47 -5.20
N SER A 166 2.49 3.26 -5.78
CA SER A 166 1.38 2.33 -5.91
C SER A 166 0.84 1.84 -4.56
N ALA A 167 1.70 1.62 -3.58
CA ALA A 167 1.27 1.26 -2.22
C ALA A 167 0.51 2.41 -1.54
N LEU A 168 0.96 3.65 -1.75
CA LEU A 168 0.25 4.84 -1.25
C LEU A 168 -1.10 5.03 -1.93
N SER A 169 -1.18 4.88 -3.26
CA SER A 169 -2.46 5.05 -3.98
C SER A 169 -3.51 4.03 -3.53
N MET A 170 -3.11 2.75 -3.39
CA MET A 170 -3.97 1.73 -2.78
C MET A 170 -4.35 2.08 -1.33
N GLY A 171 -3.43 2.62 -0.55
CA GLY A 171 -3.66 3.03 0.83
C GLY A 171 -4.72 4.14 0.92
N PHE A 172 -4.64 5.16 0.06
CA PHE A 172 -5.66 6.22 -0.02
C PHE A 172 -7.03 5.64 -0.39
N SER A 173 -7.09 4.77 -1.40
CA SER A 173 -8.32 4.07 -1.78
C SER A 173 -8.88 3.21 -0.65
N GLY A 174 -8.03 2.49 0.08
CA GLY A 174 -8.44 1.71 1.25
C GLY A 174 -9.01 2.58 2.38
N CYS A 175 -8.39 3.74 2.64
CA CYS A 175 -8.89 4.73 3.60
C CYS A 175 -10.23 5.34 3.17
N ALA A 176 -10.38 5.68 1.89
CA ALA A 176 -11.63 6.20 1.33
C ALA A 176 -12.75 5.14 1.39
N PHE A 177 -12.43 3.90 1.04
CA PHE A 177 -13.35 2.77 1.18
C PHE A 177 -13.78 2.54 2.63
N ALA A 178 -12.87 2.61 3.60
CA ALA A 178 -13.21 2.52 5.02
C ALA A 178 -14.15 3.66 5.46
N GLY A 179 -13.93 4.87 4.92
CA GLY A 179 -14.78 6.04 5.18
C GLY A 179 -16.19 5.92 4.60
N SER A 180 -16.32 5.34 3.41
CA SER A 180 -17.64 5.17 2.76
C SER A 180 -18.59 4.23 3.51
N LEU A 181 -18.06 3.38 4.37
CA LEU A 181 -18.85 2.45 5.22
C LEU A 181 -19.29 3.09 6.55
N LEU A 182 -18.93 4.34 6.84
CA LEU A 182 -19.38 5.06 8.02
C LEU A 182 -20.76 5.64 7.80
N ARG A 183 -21.62 5.58 8.84
CA ARG A 183 -22.95 6.19 8.80
C ARG A 183 -22.86 7.73 8.75
N ASP A 184 -21.86 8.30 9.42
CA ASP A 184 -21.66 9.74 9.56
C ASP A 184 -20.48 10.26 8.70
N ALA A 185 -20.27 9.66 7.51
CA ALA A 185 -19.20 10.01 6.59
C ALA A 185 -19.19 11.51 6.19
N TRP A 186 -20.35 12.17 6.21
CA TRP A 186 -20.51 13.60 5.91
C TRP A 186 -19.80 14.51 6.93
N MET A 187 -19.60 14.05 8.18
CA MET A 187 -18.87 14.81 9.20
C MET A 187 -17.37 14.91 8.93
N LEU A 188 -16.84 14.06 8.07
CA LEU A 188 -15.43 13.99 7.71
C LEU A 188 -15.11 14.72 6.38
N GLU A 189 -15.97 15.62 5.89
CA GLU A 189 -15.80 16.28 4.59
C GLU A 189 -14.44 16.97 4.44
N GLY A 190 -13.96 17.66 5.47
CA GLY A 190 -12.64 18.30 5.46
C GLY A 190 -11.48 17.30 5.35
N ALA A 191 -11.53 16.22 6.14
CA ALA A 191 -10.54 15.16 6.10
C ALA A 191 -10.60 14.41 4.76
N ASN A 192 -11.81 14.13 4.26
CA ASN A 192 -12.02 13.50 2.96
C ASN A 192 -11.48 14.34 1.79
N ALA A 193 -11.61 15.68 1.87
CA ALA A 193 -11.05 16.58 0.87
C ALA A 193 -9.51 16.52 0.85
N ALA A 194 -8.86 16.50 2.02
CA ALA A 194 -7.42 16.37 2.13
C ALA A 194 -6.92 15.01 1.62
N LEU A 195 -7.58 13.91 1.99
CA LEU A 195 -7.28 12.57 1.50
C LEU A 195 -7.40 12.48 -0.03
N ARG A 196 -8.45 13.07 -0.59
CA ARG A 196 -8.69 13.12 -2.03
C ARG A 196 -7.57 13.84 -2.78
N TRP A 197 -7.17 15.03 -2.31
CA TRP A 197 -6.07 15.76 -2.94
C TRP A 197 -4.75 15.00 -2.84
N GLY A 198 -4.49 14.37 -1.70
CA GLY A 198 -3.34 13.48 -1.52
C GLY A 198 -3.37 12.31 -2.51
N HIS A 199 -4.54 11.68 -2.72
CA HIS A 199 -4.71 10.59 -3.68
C HIS A 199 -4.46 11.04 -5.13
N ILE A 200 -5.03 12.19 -5.56
CA ILE A 200 -4.79 12.75 -6.90
C ILE A 200 -3.30 12.95 -7.16
N VAL A 201 -2.59 13.56 -6.20
CA VAL A 201 -1.15 13.82 -6.32
C VAL A 201 -0.37 12.50 -6.44
N VAL A 202 -0.71 11.52 -5.61
CA VAL A 202 -0.02 10.21 -5.65
C VAL A 202 -0.30 9.46 -6.94
N LEU A 203 -1.54 9.46 -7.46
CA LEU A 203 -1.89 8.87 -8.75
C LEU A 203 -1.12 9.53 -9.90
N ALA A 204 -1.00 10.86 -9.89
CA ALA A 204 -0.21 11.58 -10.89
C ALA A 204 1.29 11.20 -10.82
N ILE A 205 1.85 11.12 -9.62
CA ILE A 205 3.22 10.66 -9.40
C ILE A 205 3.40 9.21 -9.88
N GLU A 206 2.48 8.31 -9.55
CA GLU A 206 2.50 6.91 -9.96
C GLU A 206 2.48 6.78 -11.48
N ALA A 207 1.62 7.54 -12.18
CA ALA A 207 1.57 7.57 -13.64
C ALA A 207 2.88 8.07 -14.26
N CYS A 208 3.46 9.15 -13.73
CA CYS A 208 4.76 9.67 -14.19
C CYS A 208 5.91 8.67 -13.95
N LEU A 209 5.93 8.02 -12.78
CA LEU A 209 6.94 7.00 -12.46
C LEU A 209 6.81 5.77 -13.36
N LEU A 210 5.59 5.31 -13.62
CA LEU A 210 5.33 4.20 -14.52
C LEU A 210 5.79 4.53 -15.94
N ALA A 211 5.43 5.69 -16.48
CA ALA A 211 5.87 6.13 -17.79
C ALA A 211 7.41 6.23 -17.87
N SER A 212 8.05 6.85 -16.87
CA SER A 212 9.50 6.99 -16.80
C SER A 212 10.21 5.64 -16.69
N PHE A 213 9.65 4.70 -15.94
CA PHE A 213 10.17 3.34 -15.81
C PHE A 213 10.12 2.59 -17.15
N LEU A 214 8.99 2.65 -17.86
CA LEU A 214 8.80 1.98 -19.16
C LEU A 214 9.72 2.58 -20.23
N VAL A 215 9.78 3.90 -20.34
CA VAL A 215 10.71 4.59 -21.26
C VAL A 215 12.15 4.22 -20.94
N GLY A 216 12.52 4.21 -19.65
CA GLY A 216 13.85 3.80 -19.22
C GLY A 216 14.17 2.34 -19.54
N ALA A 217 13.18 1.43 -19.46
CA ALA A 217 13.33 0.03 -19.84
C ALA A 217 13.53 -0.15 -21.35
N MET A 218 12.74 0.57 -22.17
CA MET A 218 12.87 0.56 -23.62
C MET A 218 14.24 1.11 -24.08
N ASN A 219 14.71 2.20 -23.46
CA ASN A 219 16.00 2.81 -23.81
C ASN A 219 17.22 1.94 -23.46
N ARG A 220 17.09 1.03 -22.48
CA ARG A 220 18.15 0.08 -22.13
C ARG A 220 18.34 -1.02 -23.17
N GLY A 221 17.32 -1.28 -23.99
CA GLY A 221 17.34 -2.31 -25.03
C GLY A 221 17.41 -3.74 -24.49
N GLY A 222 17.59 -4.71 -25.38
CA GLY A 222 17.74 -6.13 -25.06
C GLY A 222 16.57 -6.66 -24.22
N ARG A 223 16.86 -7.57 -23.29
CA ARG A 223 15.82 -8.23 -22.46
C ARG A 223 14.90 -7.24 -21.71
N ALA A 224 15.38 -6.07 -21.34
CA ALA A 224 14.54 -5.08 -20.67
C ALA A 224 13.48 -4.49 -21.60
N ALA A 225 13.82 -4.25 -22.87
CA ALA A 225 12.87 -3.82 -23.89
C ALA A 225 11.90 -4.94 -24.26
N ASP A 226 12.38 -6.19 -24.36
CA ASP A 226 11.52 -7.35 -24.65
C ASP A 226 10.46 -7.53 -23.54
N SER A 227 10.87 -7.44 -22.27
CA SER A 227 9.94 -7.45 -21.13
C SER A 227 8.91 -6.31 -21.18
N CYS A 228 9.32 -5.13 -21.66
CA CYS A 228 8.42 -4.00 -21.84
C CYS A 228 7.41 -4.26 -22.97
N MET A 229 7.85 -4.85 -24.09
CA MET A 229 6.98 -5.22 -25.20
C MET A 229 5.90 -6.24 -24.84
N LEU A 230 6.21 -7.18 -23.91
CA LEU A 230 5.21 -8.15 -23.40
C LEU A 230 4.03 -7.47 -22.69
N LEU A 231 4.25 -6.27 -22.12
CA LEU A 231 3.19 -5.50 -21.46
C LEU A 231 2.24 -4.84 -22.47
N PHE A 232 2.71 -4.55 -23.71
CA PHE A 232 1.91 -3.82 -24.70
C PHE A 232 1.34 -4.69 -25.81
N SER A 233 1.93 -5.85 -26.10
CA SER A 233 1.55 -6.70 -27.23
C SER A 233 1.74 -8.20 -26.96
N GLY A 234 1.74 -8.61 -25.68
CA GLY A 234 1.90 -10.00 -25.25
C GLY A 234 0.76 -10.48 -24.35
N ASP A 235 1.00 -11.61 -23.68
CA ASP A 235 0.03 -12.24 -22.78
C ASP A 235 -0.36 -11.36 -21.58
N LEU A 236 0.42 -10.31 -21.28
CA LEU A 236 0.18 -9.37 -20.19
C LEU A 236 -0.55 -8.09 -20.61
N GLU A 237 -0.83 -7.90 -21.92
CA GLU A 237 -1.47 -6.69 -22.45
C GLU A 237 -2.79 -6.36 -21.76
N ALA A 238 -3.69 -7.34 -21.64
CA ALA A 238 -4.99 -7.14 -21.01
C ALA A 238 -4.87 -6.77 -19.52
N TRP A 239 -3.94 -7.38 -18.80
CA TRP A 239 -3.66 -7.06 -17.39
C TRP A 239 -3.02 -5.70 -17.23
N PHE A 240 -2.12 -5.33 -18.14
CA PHE A 240 -1.45 -4.04 -18.08
C PHE A 240 -2.38 -2.89 -18.48
N LEU A 241 -2.98 -2.94 -19.67
CA LEU A 241 -3.83 -1.85 -20.14
C LEU A 241 -5.16 -1.80 -19.37
N GLY A 242 -5.83 -2.94 -19.18
CA GLY A 242 -7.10 -3.00 -18.45
C GLY A 242 -6.94 -2.88 -16.95
N GLY A 243 -6.02 -3.65 -16.36
CA GLY A 243 -5.81 -3.68 -14.92
C GLY A 243 -5.04 -2.45 -14.40
N VAL A 244 -3.83 -2.22 -14.91
CA VAL A 244 -2.97 -1.16 -14.36
C VAL A 244 -3.42 0.22 -14.86
N VAL A 245 -3.53 0.41 -16.18
CA VAL A 245 -3.77 1.74 -16.73
C VAL A 245 -5.22 2.18 -16.50
N MET A 246 -6.19 1.34 -16.89
CA MET A 246 -7.60 1.71 -16.75
C MET A 246 -8.08 1.66 -15.30
N CYS A 247 -7.99 0.50 -14.65
CA CYS A 247 -8.53 0.31 -13.29
C CYS A 247 -7.65 0.95 -12.21
N GLY A 248 -6.32 0.91 -12.35
CA GLY A 248 -5.39 1.40 -11.33
C GLY A 248 -5.18 2.91 -11.37
N LEU A 249 -5.19 3.52 -12.56
CA LEU A 249 -4.81 4.94 -12.71
C LEU A 249 -5.96 5.79 -13.26
N LEU A 250 -6.50 5.49 -14.46
CA LEU A 250 -7.42 6.39 -15.16
C LEU A 250 -8.78 6.51 -14.47
N ILE A 251 -9.43 5.39 -14.14
CA ILE A 251 -10.76 5.43 -13.51
C ILE A 251 -10.70 6.13 -12.14
N PRO A 252 -9.76 5.80 -11.21
CA PRO A 252 -9.62 6.52 -9.96
C PRO A 252 -9.34 8.01 -10.16
N LEU A 253 -8.43 8.37 -11.06
CA LEU A 253 -8.06 9.76 -11.31
C LEU A 253 -9.24 10.58 -11.86
N ILE A 254 -9.96 10.04 -12.86
CA ILE A 254 -11.13 10.70 -13.45
C ILE A 254 -12.19 10.93 -12.37
N ARG A 255 -12.45 9.93 -11.53
CA ARG A 255 -13.43 10.05 -10.46
C ARG A 255 -13.05 11.07 -9.41
N GLU A 256 -11.77 11.11 -9.00
CA GLU A 256 -11.31 12.09 -8.02
C GLU A 256 -11.39 13.54 -8.51
N ILE A 257 -11.19 13.76 -9.82
CA ILE A 257 -11.30 15.09 -10.45
C ILE A 257 -12.76 15.45 -10.75
N ALA A 258 -13.67 14.47 -10.83
CA ALA A 258 -15.07 14.70 -11.16
C ALA A 258 -15.77 15.65 -10.18
N PRO A 259 -16.75 16.45 -10.67
CA PRO A 259 -17.52 17.36 -9.81
C PRO A 259 -18.32 16.60 -8.74
N ALA A 260 -18.60 17.27 -7.62
CA ALA A 260 -19.25 16.67 -6.45
C ALA A 260 -20.60 16.00 -6.78
N SER A 261 -21.36 16.57 -7.75
CA SER A 261 -22.65 16.05 -8.18
C SER A 261 -22.59 14.62 -8.78
N LEU A 262 -21.49 14.30 -9.48
CA LEU A 262 -21.30 12.97 -10.05
C LEU A 262 -20.77 11.98 -9.00
N ARG A 263 -20.04 12.44 -8.01
CA ARG A 263 -19.47 11.59 -6.94
C ARG A 263 -20.52 11.15 -5.91
N GLN A 264 -21.51 12.01 -5.62
CA GLN A 264 -22.59 11.69 -4.69
C GLN A 264 -23.60 10.66 -5.23
N ALA A 265 -23.63 10.45 -6.53
CA ALA A 265 -24.52 9.47 -7.17
C ALA A 265 -24.08 8.01 -6.95
N ASP A 266 -22.82 7.78 -6.61
CA ASP A 266 -22.27 6.44 -6.41
C ASP A 266 -22.43 5.98 -4.96
N THR A 267 -23.36 5.05 -4.74
CA THR A 267 -23.58 4.40 -3.43
C THR A 267 -22.47 3.38 -3.06
N LEU A 268 -21.68 2.95 -4.03
CA LEU A 268 -20.60 1.98 -3.84
C LEU A 268 -19.25 2.58 -4.23
N PRO A 269 -18.19 2.39 -3.43
CA PRO A 269 -16.84 2.90 -3.71
C PRO A 269 -16.10 2.01 -4.75
N VAL A 270 -16.73 1.81 -5.92
CA VAL A 270 -16.21 0.90 -6.98
C VAL A 270 -14.82 1.35 -7.44
N SER A 271 -14.59 2.65 -7.56
CA SER A 271 -13.31 3.20 -8.01
C SER A 271 -12.18 2.86 -7.03
N ASP A 272 -12.46 2.82 -5.72
CA ASP A 272 -11.46 2.48 -4.71
C ASP A 272 -11.06 1.01 -4.80
N VAL A 273 -12.05 0.13 -5.04
CA VAL A 273 -11.80 -1.30 -5.28
C VAL A 273 -10.99 -1.50 -6.57
N LEU A 274 -11.32 -0.76 -7.64
CA LEU A 274 -10.61 -0.82 -8.90
C LEU A 274 -9.16 -0.34 -8.77
N CYS A 275 -8.90 0.71 -8.00
CA CYS A 275 -7.55 1.18 -7.70
C CYS A 275 -6.72 0.10 -6.99
N VAL A 276 -7.27 -0.54 -5.97
CA VAL A 276 -6.61 -1.65 -5.25
C VAL A 276 -6.34 -2.83 -6.20
N PHE A 277 -7.30 -3.17 -7.06
CA PHE A 277 -7.11 -4.19 -8.10
C PHE A 277 -6.01 -3.81 -9.09
N GLY A 278 -5.94 -2.54 -9.51
CA GLY A 278 -4.88 -2.01 -10.36
C GLY A 278 -3.48 -2.17 -9.75
N GLY A 279 -3.36 -1.95 -8.44
CA GLY A 279 -2.12 -2.19 -7.71
C GLY A 279 -1.71 -3.66 -7.63
N LEU A 280 -2.67 -4.60 -7.59
CA LEU A 280 -2.40 -6.03 -7.75
C LEU A 280 -1.91 -6.34 -9.17
N ALA A 281 -2.62 -5.83 -10.18
CA ALA A 281 -2.27 -6.01 -11.58
C ALA A 281 -0.87 -5.46 -11.89
N LEU A 282 -0.49 -4.31 -11.32
CA LEU A 282 0.85 -3.74 -11.47
C LEU A 282 1.94 -4.73 -10.98
N ARG A 283 1.76 -5.29 -9.80
CA ARG A 283 2.73 -6.25 -9.25
C ARG A 283 2.81 -7.52 -10.07
N LEU A 284 1.66 -8.04 -10.50
CA LEU A 284 1.58 -9.20 -11.37
C LEU A 284 2.31 -8.94 -12.70
N CYS A 285 2.02 -7.82 -13.36
CA CYS A 285 2.63 -7.45 -14.64
C CYS A 285 4.15 -7.28 -14.51
N LEU A 286 4.63 -6.51 -13.52
CA LEU A 286 6.06 -6.24 -13.36
C LEU A 286 6.86 -7.48 -12.97
N VAL A 287 6.30 -8.35 -12.13
CA VAL A 287 6.97 -9.60 -11.75
C VAL A 287 6.97 -10.58 -12.93
N SER A 288 5.83 -10.77 -13.60
CA SER A 288 5.71 -11.71 -14.71
C SER A 288 6.54 -11.29 -15.93
N ALA A 289 6.52 -9.98 -16.30
CA ALA A 289 7.31 -9.47 -17.42
C ALA A 289 8.83 -9.60 -17.21
N GLY A 290 9.30 -9.56 -15.96
CA GLY A 290 10.72 -9.76 -15.65
C GLY A 290 11.18 -11.23 -15.70
N LEU A 291 10.25 -12.18 -15.68
CA LEU A 291 10.57 -13.62 -15.69
C LEU A 291 10.66 -14.22 -17.09
N HIS A 292 10.21 -13.49 -18.12
CA HIS A 292 10.34 -13.83 -19.54
C HIS A 292 11.60 -13.20 -20.14
#